data_e174bcf9a2bd1a12e9ff13aa2130f5eb
#
_entry.id   e174bcf9a2bd1a12e9ff13aa2130f5eb
#
_cell.length_a   1.000
_cell.length_b   1.000
_cell.length_c   1.000
_cell.angle_alpha   90.00
_cell.angle_beta   90.00
_cell.angle_gamma   90.00
#
_symmetry.space_group_name_H-M   'P 1'
#
loop_
_entity.id
_entity.type
_entity.pdbx_description
1 polymer ?
#
loop_
_entity_poly.entity_id
_entity_poly.type
_entity_poly.pdbx_seq_one_letter_code
_entity_poly.pdbx_strand_id
1 'polypeptide(L)'
;IIKIHVRENYLTRQATHGKRGEQILVSNLDQAFAVQSIRQPKLNEGFINRFLVTCEAYEVSAGIIINKMDLAKQGDLDFVEEMAEVYSSLGYPVYTCSIEDEHSIDLLKSLFKDKVSAFIGPSGVGKTSILNSIDPEFNLKVGEISSSSNKGKHTTTFARLIPLEFGGFIADTPGIREFGLVNIEDWELSLYFPEMMKPRERCKFNTCTHIHEPDCGVIAAFEEGKIDPNRYNSYINMLESLKD
;
A
#
# COMPACT_ATOMS: atom_id res chain seq x y z
N ILE A 1 24.66 16.05 12.84
CA ILE A 1 23.30 16.50 12.41
C ILE A 1 23.42 17.99 12.16
N ILE A 2 23.15 18.40 10.92
CA ILE A 2 23.25 19.81 10.49
C ILE A 2 21.89 20.49 10.61
N LYS A 3 20.81 19.77 10.30
CA LYS A 3 19.42 20.26 10.35
C LYS A 3 18.46 19.10 10.50
N ILE A 4 17.38 19.29 11.26
CA ILE A 4 16.25 18.39 11.36
C ILE A 4 15.06 19.09 10.70
N HIS A 5 14.50 18.48 9.66
CA HIS A 5 13.29 18.96 8.99
C HIS A 5 12.05 18.40 9.67
N VAL A 6 10.94 19.11 9.57
CA VAL A 6 9.62 18.63 10.01
C VAL A 6 9.24 17.44 9.15
N ARG A 7 8.58 16.45 9.73
CA ARG A 7 7.97 15.35 8.99
C ARG A 7 6.62 15.83 8.45
N GLU A 8 6.45 15.76 7.15
CA GLU A 8 5.19 16.08 6.47
C GLU A 8 4.28 14.86 6.44
N ASN A 9 4.87 13.69 6.17
CA ASN A 9 4.19 12.39 6.21
C ASN A 9 5.15 11.28 6.63
N TYR A 10 4.60 10.10 6.93
CA TYR A 10 5.43 8.95 7.29
C TYR A 10 4.66 7.63 7.19
N LEU A 11 5.36 6.52 7.16
CA LEU A 11 4.78 5.18 7.32
C LEU A 11 5.29 4.53 8.59
N THR A 12 4.40 3.83 9.29
CA THR A 12 4.68 3.20 10.58
C THR A 12 4.37 1.72 10.58
N ARG A 13 4.86 1.05 11.60
CA ARG A 13 4.39 -0.27 12.01
C ARG A 13 4.21 -0.32 13.52
N GLN A 14 3.45 -1.28 13.99
CA GLN A 14 3.38 -1.57 15.41
C GLN A 14 4.76 -1.97 15.96
N ALA A 15 5.14 -1.41 17.10
CA ALA A 15 6.43 -1.73 17.70
C ALA A 15 6.43 -3.20 18.15
N THR A 16 7.42 -3.98 17.70
CA THR A 16 7.61 -5.36 18.12
C THR A 16 8.30 -5.43 19.48
N HIS A 17 7.98 -6.44 20.28
CA HIS A 17 8.63 -6.77 21.55
C HIS A 17 8.40 -5.77 22.71
N GLY A 18 7.15 -5.72 23.22
CA GLY A 18 6.84 -5.14 24.53
C GLY A 18 6.98 -3.62 24.65
N LYS A 19 7.32 -2.92 23.58
CA LYS A 19 7.26 -1.46 23.51
C LYS A 19 5.87 -1.05 23.03
N ARG A 20 5.10 -0.38 23.87
CA ARG A 20 3.89 0.32 23.43
C ARG A 20 4.30 1.48 22.53
N GLY A 21 3.73 1.58 21.33
CA GLY A 21 3.93 2.71 20.43
C GLY A 21 4.17 2.29 18.98
N GLU A 22 4.21 3.29 18.13
CA GLU A 22 4.51 3.16 16.71
C GLU A 22 6.03 3.21 16.46
N GLN A 23 6.48 2.49 15.46
CA GLN A 23 7.83 2.63 14.92
C GLN A 23 7.74 3.26 13.54
N ILE A 24 8.22 4.49 13.40
CA ILE A 24 8.32 5.16 12.10
C ILE A 24 9.36 4.40 11.27
N LEU A 25 8.95 3.98 10.10
CA LEU A 25 9.76 3.24 9.14
C LEU A 25 10.46 4.18 8.17
N VAL A 26 9.71 5.13 7.62
CA VAL A 26 10.18 6.12 6.64
C VAL A 26 9.30 7.36 6.76
N SER A 27 9.85 8.52 6.44
CA SER A 27 9.14 9.81 6.44
C SER A 27 9.48 10.63 5.21
N ASN A 28 8.62 11.60 4.90
CA ASN A 28 8.75 12.52 3.78
C ASN A 28 8.84 11.77 2.45
N LEU A 29 7.86 10.88 2.23
CA LEU A 29 7.66 10.19 0.96
C LEU A 29 6.85 11.06 0.00
N ASP A 30 7.27 11.16 -1.25
CA ASP A 30 6.43 11.74 -2.31
C ASP A 30 5.31 10.77 -2.71
N GLN A 31 5.60 9.46 -2.64
CA GLN A 31 4.64 8.42 -3.01
C GLN A 31 5.02 7.05 -2.45
N ALA A 32 4.02 6.18 -2.31
CA ALA A 32 4.22 4.77 -1.97
C ALA A 32 3.37 3.87 -2.88
N PHE A 33 3.89 2.68 -3.20
CA PHE A 33 3.21 1.74 -4.07
C PHE A 33 3.00 0.38 -3.41
N ALA A 34 1.74 -0.09 -3.43
CA ALA A 34 1.44 -1.49 -3.17
C ALA A 34 1.88 -2.32 -4.37
N VAL A 35 2.96 -3.10 -4.23
CA VAL A 35 3.40 -4.02 -5.28
C VAL A 35 2.80 -5.39 -5.04
N GLN A 36 2.01 -5.85 -6.00
CA GLN A 36 1.43 -7.18 -6.05
C GLN A 36 1.88 -7.90 -7.32
N SER A 37 1.78 -9.21 -7.35
CA SER A 37 1.91 -9.96 -8.60
C SER A 37 0.56 -10.52 -8.98
N ILE A 38 0.28 -10.57 -10.30
CA ILE A 38 -0.96 -11.18 -10.77
C ILE A 38 -1.02 -12.67 -10.41
N ARG A 39 0.14 -13.33 -10.47
CA ARG A 39 0.34 -14.72 -10.09
C ARG A 39 1.69 -14.92 -9.40
N GLN A 40 1.79 -15.91 -8.51
CA GLN A 40 3.04 -16.35 -7.86
C GLN A 40 3.79 -15.23 -7.09
N PRO A 41 3.23 -14.77 -5.96
CA PRO A 41 1.98 -15.18 -5.30
C PRO A 41 0.73 -14.58 -5.98
N LYS A 42 -0.45 -15.15 -5.68
CA LYS A 42 -1.72 -14.60 -6.14
C LYS A 42 -1.95 -13.21 -5.57
N LEU A 43 -2.50 -12.32 -6.37
CA LEU A 43 -2.91 -10.97 -5.96
C LEU A 43 -3.83 -11.01 -4.74
N ASN A 44 -3.59 -10.10 -3.80
CA ASN A 44 -4.35 -9.98 -2.55
C ASN A 44 -4.88 -8.56 -2.39
N GLU A 45 -6.16 -8.36 -2.71
CA GLU A 45 -6.83 -7.06 -2.57
C GLU A 45 -6.93 -6.61 -1.11
N GLY A 46 -7.08 -7.53 -0.16
CA GLY A 46 -7.08 -7.19 1.26
C GLY A 46 -5.77 -6.52 1.71
N PHE A 47 -4.64 -6.96 1.15
CA PHE A 47 -3.35 -6.29 1.37
C PHE A 47 -3.33 -4.88 0.74
N ILE A 48 -3.81 -4.76 -0.51
CA ILE A 48 -3.89 -3.46 -1.20
C ILE A 48 -4.75 -2.50 -0.37
N ASN A 49 -5.94 -2.92 0.03
CA ASN A 49 -6.88 -2.08 0.78
C ASN A 49 -6.30 -1.63 2.12
N ARG A 50 -5.64 -2.52 2.87
CA ARG A 50 -4.97 -2.17 4.13
C ARG A 50 -3.81 -1.18 3.92
N PHE A 51 -3.06 -1.36 2.84
CA PHE A 51 -1.99 -0.42 2.46
C PHE A 51 -2.55 0.96 2.15
N LEU A 52 -3.61 1.05 1.33
CA LEU A 52 -4.23 2.32 0.96
C LEU A 52 -4.78 3.07 2.18
N VAL A 53 -5.49 2.38 3.07
CA VAL A 53 -5.97 2.94 4.35
C VAL A 53 -4.81 3.49 5.18
N THR A 54 -3.69 2.77 5.26
CA THR A 54 -2.51 3.27 5.97
C THR A 54 -1.95 4.52 5.31
N CYS A 55 -1.88 4.57 3.98
CA CYS A 55 -1.41 5.75 3.27
C CYS A 55 -2.33 6.96 3.49
N GLU A 56 -3.65 6.78 3.46
CA GLU A 56 -4.62 7.85 3.77
C GLU A 56 -4.42 8.38 5.21
N ALA A 57 -4.29 7.46 6.18
CA ALA A 57 -4.13 7.84 7.58
C ALA A 57 -2.85 8.65 7.87
N TYR A 58 -1.81 8.47 7.04
CA TYR A 58 -0.52 9.14 7.21
C TYR A 58 -0.19 10.13 6.08
N GLU A 59 -1.17 10.51 5.28
CA GLU A 59 -1.07 11.52 4.21
C GLU A 59 0.04 11.21 3.18
N VAL A 60 0.19 9.93 2.80
CA VAL A 60 1.14 9.48 1.78
C VAL A 60 0.39 9.20 0.47
N SER A 61 0.79 9.85 -0.62
CA SER A 61 0.24 9.54 -1.94
C SER A 61 0.47 8.07 -2.28
N ALA A 62 -0.61 7.35 -2.62
CA ALA A 62 -0.58 5.91 -2.84
C ALA A 62 -0.89 5.52 -4.28
N GLY A 63 -0.26 4.44 -4.76
CA GLY A 63 -0.56 3.80 -6.03
C GLY A 63 -0.40 2.28 -5.94
N ILE A 64 -0.79 1.60 -6.98
CA ILE A 64 -0.77 0.14 -7.07
C ILE A 64 0.06 -0.27 -8.28
N ILE A 65 0.95 -1.24 -8.11
CA ILE A 65 1.71 -1.86 -9.20
C ILE A 65 1.40 -3.35 -9.23
N ILE A 66 0.83 -3.82 -10.32
CA ILE A 66 0.56 -5.24 -10.59
C ILE A 66 1.66 -5.77 -11.50
N ASN A 67 2.56 -6.54 -10.92
CA ASN A 67 3.72 -7.11 -11.60
C ASN A 67 3.47 -8.52 -12.13
N LYS A 68 4.39 -9.01 -12.96
CA LYS A 68 4.38 -10.33 -13.60
C LYS A 68 3.19 -10.53 -14.54
N MET A 69 2.86 -9.48 -15.31
CA MET A 69 1.76 -9.55 -16.29
C MET A 69 2.03 -10.53 -17.41
N ASP A 70 3.28 -10.93 -17.64
CA ASP A 70 3.70 -12.04 -18.51
C ASP A 70 3.09 -13.39 -18.10
N LEU A 71 2.71 -13.55 -16.82
CA LEU A 71 2.06 -14.75 -16.30
C LEU A 71 0.52 -14.68 -16.36
N ALA A 72 -0.07 -13.56 -16.80
CA ALA A 72 -1.50 -13.34 -16.80
C ALA A 72 -2.20 -14.24 -17.85
N LYS A 73 -3.37 -14.74 -17.49
CA LYS A 73 -4.32 -15.39 -18.41
C LYS A 73 -5.47 -14.43 -18.71
N GLN A 74 -6.31 -14.75 -19.71
CA GLN A 74 -7.40 -13.85 -20.12
C GLN A 74 -8.26 -13.39 -18.93
N GLY A 75 -8.75 -14.29 -18.10
CA GLY A 75 -9.57 -13.90 -16.94
C GLY A 75 -8.81 -13.10 -15.86
N ASP A 76 -7.47 -13.11 -15.86
CA ASP A 76 -6.68 -12.22 -14.98
C ASP A 76 -6.61 -10.80 -15.55
N LEU A 77 -6.62 -10.65 -16.88
CA LEU A 77 -6.62 -9.35 -17.55
C LEU A 77 -7.95 -8.63 -17.30
N ASP A 78 -9.06 -9.33 -17.51
CA ASP A 78 -10.42 -8.80 -17.27
C ASP A 78 -10.56 -8.35 -15.79
N PHE A 79 -10.08 -9.19 -14.85
CA PHE A 79 -10.08 -8.86 -13.42
C PHE A 79 -9.22 -7.63 -13.08
N VAL A 80 -8.02 -7.50 -13.66
CA VAL A 80 -7.15 -6.34 -13.41
C VAL A 80 -7.75 -5.07 -13.98
N GLU A 81 -8.43 -5.14 -15.14
CA GLU A 81 -9.12 -4.01 -15.75
C GLU A 81 -10.26 -3.51 -14.83
N GLU A 82 -11.16 -4.41 -14.40
CA GLU A 82 -12.23 -4.07 -13.45
C GLU A 82 -11.69 -3.48 -12.14
N MET A 83 -10.67 -4.11 -11.58
CA MET A 83 -10.01 -3.63 -10.37
C MET A 83 -9.39 -2.23 -10.57
N ALA A 84 -8.72 -2.01 -11.71
CA ALA A 84 -8.09 -0.73 -12.03
C ALA A 84 -9.12 0.40 -12.15
N GLU A 85 -10.30 0.13 -12.72
CA GLU A 85 -11.42 1.09 -12.78
C GLU A 85 -11.85 1.50 -11.37
N VAL A 86 -12.07 0.53 -10.47
CA VAL A 86 -12.48 0.78 -9.09
C VAL A 86 -11.45 1.67 -8.38
N TYR A 87 -10.18 1.25 -8.33
CA TYR A 87 -9.16 2.00 -7.57
C TYR A 87 -8.85 3.36 -8.20
N SER A 88 -8.81 3.47 -9.54
CA SER A 88 -8.59 4.74 -10.21
C SER A 88 -9.72 5.73 -9.97
N SER A 89 -10.98 5.27 -9.89
CA SER A 89 -12.14 6.12 -9.55
C SER A 89 -12.04 6.70 -8.14
N LEU A 90 -11.31 6.03 -7.25
CA LEU A 90 -11.03 6.46 -5.88
C LEU A 90 -9.77 7.35 -5.75
N GLY A 91 -9.07 7.62 -6.87
CA GLY A 91 -7.86 8.43 -6.89
C GLY A 91 -6.55 7.64 -6.75
N TYR A 92 -6.59 6.31 -6.75
CA TYR A 92 -5.40 5.46 -6.66
C TYR A 92 -4.99 4.94 -8.05
N PRO A 93 -3.91 5.45 -8.64
CA PRO A 93 -3.47 4.96 -9.95
C PRO A 93 -3.02 3.50 -9.88
N VAL A 94 -3.40 2.73 -10.88
CA VAL A 94 -3.01 1.33 -11.05
C VAL A 94 -2.12 1.18 -12.27
N TYR A 95 -0.94 0.61 -12.07
CA TYR A 95 0.05 0.35 -13.11
C TYR A 95 0.26 -1.16 -13.23
N THR A 96 0.25 -1.64 -14.45
CA THR A 96 0.63 -3.02 -14.76
C THR A 96 2.05 -3.07 -15.29
N CYS A 97 2.83 -4.08 -14.90
CA CYS A 97 4.17 -4.24 -15.42
C CYS A 97 4.61 -5.70 -15.53
N SER A 98 5.60 -5.91 -16.38
CA SER A 98 6.44 -7.11 -16.42
C SER A 98 7.87 -6.66 -16.62
N ILE A 99 8.82 -7.34 -15.97
CA ILE A 99 10.25 -7.09 -16.21
C ILE A 99 10.70 -7.54 -17.61
N GLU A 100 9.87 -8.31 -18.31
CA GLU A 100 10.07 -8.73 -19.71
C GLU A 100 9.59 -7.66 -20.73
N ASP A 101 8.93 -6.60 -20.26
CA ASP A 101 8.38 -5.52 -21.08
C ASP A 101 9.11 -4.20 -20.79
N GLU A 102 9.99 -3.80 -21.71
CA GLU A 102 10.76 -2.56 -21.60
C GLU A 102 9.87 -1.30 -21.49
N HIS A 103 8.72 -1.28 -22.17
CA HIS A 103 7.82 -0.14 -22.12
C HIS A 103 7.25 0.08 -20.71
N SER A 104 6.84 -0.99 -20.04
CA SER A 104 6.37 -0.89 -18.65
C SER A 104 7.49 -0.47 -17.67
N ILE A 105 8.73 -0.89 -17.92
CA ILE A 105 9.89 -0.46 -17.11
C ILE A 105 10.19 1.03 -17.31
N ASP A 106 10.14 1.53 -18.53
CA ASP A 106 10.35 2.96 -18.80
C ASP A 106 9.25 3.83 -18.20
N LEU A 107 8.00 3.34 -18.21
CA LEU A 107 6.91 3.99 -17.51
C LEU A 107 7.23 4.10 -16.00
N LEU A 108 7.66 3.01 -15.37
CA LEU A 108 8.02 3.01 -13.95
C LEU A 108 9.19 3.96 -13.66
N LYS A 109 10.23 4.00 -14.50
CA LYS A 109 11.32 5.00 -14.38
C LYS A 109 10.77 6.42 -14.34
N SER A 110 9.83 6.74 -15.23
CA SER A 110 9.22 8.08 -15.29
C SER A 110 8.44 8.42 -14.03
N LEU A 111 7.77 7.43 -13.41
CA LEU A 111 7.02 7.60 -12.17
C LEU A 111 7.90 7.90 -10.95
N PHE A 112 9.13 7.34 -10.92
CA PHE A 112 10.05 7.47 -9.78
C PHE A 112 11.05 8.59 -9.92
N LYS A 113 11.16 9.18 -11.12
CA LYS A 113 12.11 10.25 -11.38
C LYS A 113 11.90 11.44 -10.44
N ASP A 114 12.98 11.85 -9.80
CA ASP A 114 13.04 12.99 -8.88
C ASP A 114 12.10 12.88 -7.66
N LYS A 115 11.66 11.66 -7.29
CA LYS A 115 10.76 11.41 -6.17
C LYS A 115 11.37 10.46 -5.13
N VAL A 116 10.94 10.61 -3.89
CA VAL A 116 11.18 9.64 -2.82
C VAL A 116 10.03 8.67 -2.80
N SER A 117 10.28 7.43 -3.25
CA SER A 117 9.24 6.41 -3.44
C SER A 117 9.45 5.21 -2.53
N ALA A 118 8.39 4.59 -2.05
CA ALA A 118 8.46 3.34 -1.29
C ALA A 118 7.75 2.20 -2.03
N PHE A 119 8.37 1.01 -2.05
CA PHE A 119 7.78 -0.23 -2.57
C PHE A 119 7.38 -1.16 -1.44
N ILE A 120 6.11 -1.47 -1.38
CA ILE A 120 5.52 -2.22 -0.29
C ILE A 120 4.72 -3.40 -0.87
N GLY A 121 4.99 -4.60 -0.38
CA GLY A 121 4.30 -5.79 -0.88
C GLY A 121 4.88 -7.07 -0.32
N PRO A 122 4.16 -8.19 -0.45
CA PRO A 122 4.59 -9.50 0.03
C PRO A 122 5.93 -9.96 -0.57
N SER A 123 6.50 -11.00 0.03
CA SER A 123 7.68 -11.66 -0.56
C SER A 123 7.29 -12.33 -1.88
N GLY A 124 8.19 -12.27 -2.86
CA GLY A 124 8.00 -12.95 -4.14
C GLY A 124 7.18 -12.18 -5.18
N VAL A 125 6.62 -11.00 -4.89
CA VAL A 125 5.88 -10.20 -5.87
C VAL A 125 6.77 -9.52 -6.93
N GLY A 126 8.09 -9.56 -6.74
CA GLY A 126 9.06 -9.07 -7.72
C GLY A 126 9.59 -7.66 -7.47
N LYS A 127 9.47 -7.10 -6.25
CA LYS A 127 10.00 -5.75 -5.92
C LYS A 127 11.47 -5.59 -6.30
N THR A 128 12.33 -6.51 -5.87
CA THR A 128 13.77 -6.50 -6.18
C THR A 128 14.02 -6.59 -7.69
N SER A 129 13.24 -7.41 -8.38
CA SER A 129 13.38 -7.58 -9.84
C SER A 129 13.00 -6.28 -10.57
N ILE A 130 11.91 -5.63 -10.18
CA ILE A 130 11.52 -4.32 -10.72
C ILE A 130 12.65 -3.31 -10.48
N LEU A 131 13.17 -3.21 -9.26
CA LEU A 131 14.24 -2.25 -8.93
C LEU A 131 15.49 -2.49 -9.75
N ASN A 132 15.94 -3.74 -9.92
CA ASN A 132 17.09 -4.07 -10.77
C ASN A 132 16.83 -3.80 -12.26
N SER A 133 15.57 -3.86 -12.73
CA SER A 133 15.22 -3.55 -14.12
C SER A 133 15.14 -2.05 -14.37
N ILE A 134 14.68 -1.25 -13.41
CA ILE A 134 14.66 0.22 -13.56
C ILE A 134 16.04 0.85 -13.37
N ASP A 135 16.90 0.22 -12.55
CA ASP A 135 18.26 0.68 -12.30
C ASP A 135 19.20 -0.53 -12.10
N PRO A 136 19.91 -0.96 -13.14
CA PRO A 136 20.80 -2.12 -13.09
C PRO A 136 21.98 -1.97 -12.11
N GLU A 137 22.35 -0.74 -11.73
CA GLU A 137 23.43 -0.53 -10.76
C GLU A 137 23.08 -0.99 -9.36
N PHE A 138 21.79 -1.15 -9.05
CA PHE A 138 21.37 -1.68 -7.75
C PHE A 138 21.96 -3.07 -7.46
N ASN A 139 22.04 -3.93 -8.46
CA ASN A 139 22.56 -5.30 -8.34
C ASN A 139 22.12 -6.01 -7.04
N LEU A 140 20.88 -5.73 -6.62
CA LEU A 140 20.29 -6.30 -5.41
C LEU A 140 20.10 -7.81 -5.60
N LYS A 141 20.53 -8.62 -4.65
CA LYS A 141 20.23 -10.05 -4.70
C LYS A 141 18.74 -10.27 -4.55
N VAL A 142 18.18 -11.09 -5.45
CA VAL A 142 16.76 -11.46 -5.40
C VAL A 142 16.42 -12.00 -4.00
N GLY A 143 15.49 -11.35 -3.32
CA GLY A 143 15.13 -11.68 -1.94
C GLY A 143 15.78 -10.81 -0.87
N GLU A 144 16.78 -9.96 -1.14
CA GLU A 144 17.39 -9.10 -0.12
C GLU A 144 16.40 -8.09 0.49
N ILE A 145 15.53 -7.49 -0.34
CA ILE A 145 14.46 -6.60 0.14
C ILE A 145 13.44 -7.34 1.03
N SER A 146 13.36 -8.68 0.89
CA SER A 146 12.39 -9.51 1.60
C SER A 146 12.98 -10.44 2.66
N SER A 147 14.30 -10.65 2.70
CA SER A 147 14.93 -11.74 3.45
C SER A 147 15.59 -11.34 4.78
N SER A 148 15.51 -10.08 5.20
CA SER A 148 16.14 -9.65 6.46
C SER A 148 15.52 -10.27 7.74
N SER A 149 14.55 -11.22 7.61
CA SER A 149 13.88 -11.84 8.75
C SER A 149 14.25 -13.31 9.05
N ASN A 150 15.14 -13.94 8.27
CA ASN A 150 15.56 -15.33 8.53
C ASN A 150 17.07 -15.42 8.81
N LYS A 151 17.49 -15.05 10.01
CA LYS A 151 18.54 -15.67 10.86
C LYS A 151 18.89 -14.67 11.95
N GLY A 152 18.64 -15.05 13.19
CA GLY A 152 18.94 -14.23 14.36
C GLY A 152 20.37 -13.69 14.35
N LYS A 153 20.45 -12.38 14.22
CA LYS A 153 21.41 -11.41 14.74
C LYS A 153 21.21 -10.07 14.04
N HIS A 154 20.78 -9.08 14.82
CA HIS A 154 20.71 -7.65 14.46
C HIS A 154 19.92 -7.34 13.16
N THR A 155 18.61 -7.37 13.26
CA THR A 155 17.71 -6.85 12.21
C THR A 155 17.99 -5.36 12.02
N THR A 156 18.45 -4.98 10.84
CA THR A 156 18.59 -3.56 10.45
C THR A 156 17.21 -2.91 10.56
N THR A 157 17.02 -2.05 11.54
CA THR A 157 15.74 -1.46 11.93
C THR A 157 15.47 -0.12 11.24
N PHE A 158 16.35 0.29 10.32
CA PHE A 158 16.28 1.61 9.68
C PHE A 158 16.02 1.46 8.18
N ALA A 159 15.11 2.27 7.65
CA ALA A 159 14.94 2.43 6.21
C ALA A 159 16.23 3.00 5.60
N ARG A 160 16.59 2.53 4.42
CA ARG A 160 17.68 3.06 3.61
C ARG A 160 17.09 3.78 2.43
N LEU A 161 17.56 5.00 2.17
CA LEU A 161 17.27 5.69 0.91
C LEU A 161 18.33 5.30 -0.10
N ILE A 162 17.92 4.67 -1.18
CA ILE A 162 18.78 4.21 -2.28
C ILE A 162 18.58 5.19 -3.43
N PRO A 163 19.62 5.94 -3.86
CA PRO A 163 19.50 6.88 -4.96
C PRO A 163 19.30 6.15 -6.29
N LEU A 164 18.50 6.73 -7.18
CA LEU A 164 18.30 6.29 -8.56
C LEU A 164 19.22 7.08 -9.49
N GLU A 165 19.85 6.44 -10.50
CA GLU A 165 20.73 7.11 -11.47
C GLU A 165 20.04 8.26 -12.20
N PHE A 166 18.75 8.14 -12.48
CA PHE A 166 17.95 9.15 -13.19
C PHE A 166 17.29 10.17 -12.26
N GLY A 167 17.71 10.25 -10.98
CA GLY A 167 17.18 11.13 -9.95
C GLY A 167 16.06 10.50 -9.12
N GLY A 168 15.95 10.95 -7.86
CA GLY A 168 15.03 10.39 -6.87
C GLY A 168 15.64 9.32 -6.00
N PHE A 169 14.81 8.70 -5.13
CA PHE A 169 15.25 7.70 -4.17
C PHE A 169 14.18 6.61 -3.99
N ILE A 170 14.64 5.40 -3.76
CA ILE A 170 13.78 4.33 -3.24
C ILE A 170 14.05 4.13 -1.76
N ALA A 171 13.00 4.18 -0.96
CA ALA A 171 13.04 3.82 0.44
C ALA A 171 12.95 2.30 0.57
N ASP A 172 14.09 1.66 0.85
CA ASP A 172 14.14 0.24 1.22
C ASP A 172 13.81 0.13 2.71
N THR A 173 12.66 -0.43 2.98
CA THR A 173 12.13 -0.58 4.35
C THR A 173 12.01 -2.05 4.70
N PRO A 174 13.08 -2.65 5.27
CA PRO A 174 13.04 -4.04 5.72
C PRO A 174 11.95 -4.23 6.76
N GLY A 175 11.07 -5.21 6.55
CA GLY A 175 10.04 -5.58 7.54
C GLY A 175 8.68 -4.91 7.39
N ILE A 176 8.40 -4.17 6.33
CA ILE A 176 7.02 -3.74 6.00
C ILE A 176 6.21 -4.93 5.44
N ARG A 177 6.19 -6.05 6.13
CA ARG A 177 5.30 -7.19 5.81
C ARG A 177 3.98 -7.11 6.55
N GLU A 178 3.98 -6.39 7.66
CA GLU A 178 2.84 -6.25 8.55
C GLU A 178 2.49 -4.77 8.66
N PHE A 179 1.66 -4.28 7.73
CA PHE A 179 0.96 -3.03 7.93
C PHE A 179 -0.08 -3.26 9.02
N GLY A 180 0.21 -2.76 10.23
CA GLY A 180 -0.80 -2.61 11.25
C GLY A 180 -1.54 -1.29 11.04
N LEU A 181 -2.83 -1.29 11.31
CA LEU A 181 -3.59 -0.07 11.50
C LEU A 181 -3.19 0.46 12.89
N VAL A 182 -2.06 1.17 12.95
CA VAL A 182 -1.50 1.66 14.22
C VAL A 182 -2.14 3.01 14.52
N ASN A 183 -2.59 3.21 15.76
CA ASN A 183 -3.23 4.44 16.22
C ASN A 183 -4.47 4.87 15.40
N ILE A 184 -5.19 3.92 14.83
CA ILE A 184 -6.48 4.15 14.17
C ILE A 184 -7.55 3.59 15.09
N GLU A 185 -8.44 4.45 15.56
CA GLU A 185 -9.60 4.05 16.33
C GLU A 185 -10.68 3.47 15.39
N ASP A 186 -11.52 2.58 15.91
CA ASP A 186 -12.54 1.89 15.13
C ASP A 186 -13.50 2.87 14.40
N TRP A 187 -13.92 3.93 15.06
CA TRP A 187 -14.80 4.97 14.51
C TRP A 187 -14.11 5.86 13.46
N GLU A 188 -12.77 5.93 13.44
CA GLU A 188 -11.99 6.69 12.48
C GLU A 188 -11.77 5.93 11.16
N LEU A 189 -11.81 4.60 11.18
CA LEU A 189 -11.45 3.78 10.04
C LEU A 189 -12.17 4.18 8.75
N SER A 190 -13.45 4.53 8.83
CA SER A 190 -14.24 4.95 7.67
C SER A 190 -13.80 6.28 7.06
N LEU A 191 -13.00 7.09 7.78
CA LEU A 191 -12.42 8.34 7.27
C LEU A 191 -11.33 8.08 6.22
N TYR A 192 -10.73 6.91 6.27
CA TYR A 192 -9.64 6.49 5.38
C TYR A 192 -10.11 5.65 4.18
N PHE A 193 -11.44 5.67 3.94
CA PHE A 193 -12.08 5.13 2.74
C PHE A 193 -12.74 6.27 1.96
N PRO A 194 -12.10 6.80 0.89
CA PRO A 194 -12.61 7.96 0.15
C PRO A 194 -14.06 7.83 -0.28
N GLU A 195 -14.47 6.62 -0.70
CA GLU A 195 -15.83 6.30 -1.12
C GLU A 195 -16.87 6.38 0.02
N MET A 196 -16.43 6.31 1.26
CA MET A 196 -17.31 6.39 2.43
C MET A 196 -17.48 7.84 2.96
N MET A 197 -16.59 8.75 2.59
CA MET A 197 -16.57 10.12 3.13
C MET A 197 -17.89 10.85 2.93
N LYS A 198 -18.42 10.90 1.72
CA LYS A 198 -19.69 11.56 1.42
C LYS A 198 -20.93 10.82 1.96
N PRO A 199 -21.03 9.48 1.83
CA PRO A 199 -22.12 8.71 2.44
C PRO A 199 -22.23 8.86 3.96
N ARG A 200 -21.10 8.86 4.68
CA ARG A 200 -21.09 8.94 6.15
C ARG A 200 -21.72 10.22 6.72
N GLU A 201 -21.71 11.32 5.97
CA GLU A 201 -22.38 12.57 6.39
C GLU A 201 -23.88 12.39 6.60
N ARG A 202 -24.49 11.34 6.02
CA ARG A 202 -25.90 10.99 6.16
C ARG A 202 -26.18 10.00 7.27
N CYS A 203 -25.15 9.56 8.02
CA CYS A 203 -25.36 8.65 9.14
C CYS A 203 -26.05 9.37 10.30
N LYS A 204 -26.96 8.67 10.96
CA LYS A 204 -27.66 9.17 12.14
C LYS A 204 -26.74 9.36 13.35
N PHE A 205 -25.70 8.53 13.46
CA PHE A 205 -24.77 8.51 14.61
C PHE A 205 -23.39 8.97 14.20
N ASN A 206 -22.77 9.84 14.99
CA ASN A 206 -21.40 10.32 14.73
C ASN A 206 -20.33 9.24 14.86
N THR A 207 -20.59 8.21 15.68
CA THR A 207 -19.70 7.05 15.90
C THR A 207 -20.22 5.80 15.19
N CYS A 208 -20.87 5.99 14.04
CA CYS A 208 -21.40 4.89 13.25
C CYS A 208 -20.26 3.99 12.75
N THR A 209 -20.37 2.69 12.99
CA THR A 209 -19.40 1.68 12.51
C THR A 209 -19.77 1.13 11.14
N HIS A 210 -20.90 1.55 10.58
CA HIS A 210 -21.37 1.21 9.24
C HIS A 210 -21.54 -0.30 8.99
N ILE A 211 -21.89 -1.08 10.02
CA ILE A 211 -22.12 -2.53 9.92
C ILE A 211 -23.60 -2.89 10.06
N HIS A 212 -24.27 -2.35 11.10
CA HIS A 212 -25.63 -2.72 11.46
C HIS A 212 -26.49 -1.57 11.99
N GLU A 213 -25.95 -0.36 12.01
CA GLU A 213 -26.66 0.79 12.53
C GLU A 213 -27.81 1.20 11.62
N PRO A 214 -29.00 1.50 12.18
CA PRO A 214 -30.13 1.98 11.42
C PRO A 214 -29.84 3.39 10.86
N ASP A 215 -30.41 3.68 9.71
CA ASP A 215 -30.25 4.98 9.02
C ASP A 215 -28.76 5.29 8.74
N CYS A 216 -27.98 4.27 8.34
CA CYS A 216 -26.59 4.43 7.97
C CYS A 216 -26.44 4.79 6.49
N GLY A 217 -25.85 5.96 6.21
CA GLY A 217 -25.64 6.42 4.84
C GLY A 217 -24.62 5.58 4.06
N VAL A 218 -23.66 4.94 4.74
CA VAL A 218 -22.64 4.07 4.09
C VAL A 218 -23.27 2.73 3.70
N ILE A 219 -24.09 2.12 4.57
CA ILE A 219 -24.82 0.89 4.23
C ILE A 219 -25.76 1.15 3.04
N ALA A 220 -26.49 2.24 3.07
CA ALA A 220 -27.36 2.61 1.94
C ALA A 220 -26.57 2.80 0.64
N ALA A 221 -25.40 3.44 0.69
CA ALA A 221 -24.55 3.61 -0.49
C ALA A 221 -23.98 2.28 -1.00
N PHE A 222 -23.66 1.35 -0.12
CA PHE A 222 -23.24 -0.01 -0.47
C PHE A 222 -24.39 -0.79 -1.14
N GLU A 223 -25.59 -0.76 -0.57
CA GLU A 223 -26.78 -1.40 -1.14
C GLU A 223 -27.19 -0.82 -2.50
N GLU A 224 -26.93 0.47 -2.73
CA GLU A 224 -27.10 1.15 -4.01
C GLU A 224 -25.97 0.83 -5.04
N GLY A 225 -24.97 0.02 -4.67
CA GLY A 225 -23.84 -0.34 -5.53
C GLY A 225 -22.83 0.79 -5.77
N LYS A 226 -22.83 1.83 -4.93
CA LYS A 226 -21.88 2.97 -4.99
C LYS A 226 -20.55 2.71 -4.31
N ILE A 227 -20.48 1.65 -3.50
CA ILE A 227 -19.27 1.20 -2.81
C ILE A 227 -18.99 -0.22 -3.31
N ASP A 228 -17.77 -0.45 -3.77
CA ASP A 228 -17.35 -1.76 -4.24
C ASP A 228 -17.41 -2.82 -3.12
N PRO A 229 -17.95 -4.03 -3.41
CA PRO A 229 -18.10 -5.07 -2.40
C PRO A 229 -16.78 -5.54 -1.76
N ASN A 230 -15.68 -5.61 -2.53
CA ASN A 230 -14.38 -6.02 -1.99
C ASN A 230 -13.81 -4.94 -1.07
N ARG A 231 -14.05 -3.67 -1.39
CA ARG A 231 -13.68 -2.52 -0.56
C ARG A 231 -14.47 -2.53 0.76
N TYR A 232 -15.79 -2.70 0.68
CA TYR A 232 -16.64 -2.75 1.88
C TYR A 232 -16.30 -3.97 2.76
N ASN A 233 -16.09 -5.15 2.18
CA ASN A 233 -15.66 -6.33 2.93
C ASN A 233 -14.27 -6.12 3.59
N SER A 234 -13.36 -5.45 2.90
CA SER A 234 -12.05 -5.10 3.47
C SER A 234 -12.18 -4.14 4.65
N TYR A 235 -13.11 -3.18 4.57
CA TYR A 235 -13.44 -2.28 5.69
C TYR A 235 -13.90 -3.09 6.92
N ILE A 236 -14.87 -4.00 6.75
CA ILE A 236 -15.38 -4.84 7.84
C ILE A 236 -14.24 -5.67 8.47
N ASN A 237 -13.44 -6.36 7.66
CA ASN A 237 -12.32 -7.17 8.14
C ASN A 237 -11.26 -6.35 8.89
N MET A 238 -11.01 -5.12 8.46
CA MET A 238 -10.10 -4.21 9.15
C MET A 238 -10.68 -3.75 10.48
N LEU A 239 -11.96 -3.40 10.50
CA LEU A 239 -12.65 -2.97 11.71
C LEU A 239 -12.69 -4.06 12.78
N GLU A 240 -12.92 -5.31 12.37
CA GLU A 240 -12.84 -6.46 13.28
C GLU A 240 -11.43 -6.63 13.85
N SER A 241 -10.39 -6.46 13.02
CA SER A 241 -8.99 -6.57 13.46
C SER A 241 -8.52 -5.45 14.40
N LEU A 242 -9.28 -4.35 14.56
CA LEU A 242 -8.99 -3.29 15.52
C LEU A 242 -9.57 -3.59 16.92
N LYS A 243 -10.50 -4.55 17.02
CA LYS A 243 -11.15 -4.93 18.28
C LYS A 243 -10.40 -6.01 19.05
N ASP A 244 -9.44 -6.70 18.38
CA ASP A 244 -8.58 -7.73 18.96
C ASP A 244 -7.30 -7.12 19.56
#